data_1032676977bc3547013d589b6d6b8170
#
_entry.id   1032676977bc3547013d589b6d6b8170
#
_cell.length_a   1.000
_cell.length_b   1.000
_cell.length_c   1.000
_cell.angle_alpha   90.00
_cell.angle_beta   90.00
_cell.angle_gamma   90.00
#
_symmetry.space_group_name_H-M   'P 1'
#
loop_
_entity.id
_entity.type
_entity.pdbx_description
1 polymer ?
#
loop_
_entity_poly.entity_id
_entity_poly.type
_entity_poly.pdbx_seq_one_letter_code
_entity_poly.pdbx_strand_id
1 'polypeptide(L)'
;MSLIKLLRKRNGKLLFTTPSHSQKFFIFNKFRQFYKYDISETDAHNPQEALENAEKRAANIYGTINTHFLTNGSTSGIIAAVLSCSKQGDKVLIWENAHPCHENAVKLAGATPVYYKLPFSKDWGVPCKTTPELIDIKGIKAVIVTSPTYEGIVSDIKELKRVCEKNKAYLIVDEAHGALYPFSEKLPQSAVNIADFTIQSLHKTAGGLNPTALLHVNCNLSAKEALSMINTTSPSYPLLASIEANINYLNSAKGKKKIFDLIKNIEDIKNSVNTVEFGGDDITKILIKHKKLTGYELSEKLFEEFNVEDEKTNAVSTMLLCGVGTDENKLKRLKHALCRL
;
A
#
# COMPACT_ATOMS: atom_id res chain seq x y z
N MET A 1 11.11 -20.35 11.61
CA MET A 1 11.08 -20.95 10.23
C MET A 1 10.20 -20.04 9.38
N SER A 2 10.48 -19.84 8.07
CA SER A 2 9.60 -19.03 7.23
C SER A 2 8.31 -19.77 6.87
N LEU A 3 7.23 -19.03 6.58
CA LEU A 3 5.94 -19.58 6.15
C LEU A 3 6.11 -20.49 4.93
N ILE A 4 6.90 -20.08 3.93
CA ILE A 4 7.18 -20.91 2.74
C ILE A 4 7.80 -22.27 3.13
N LYS A 5 8.75 -22.30 4.06
CA LYS A 5 9.36 -23.55 4.52
C LYS A 5 8.34 -24.44 5.24
N LEU A 6 7.44 -23.85 6.03
CA LEU A 6 6.34 -24.56 6.69
C LEU A 6 5.36 -25.16 5.67
N LEU A 7 4.93 -24.40 4.68
CA LEU A 7 4.05 -24.88 3.61
C LEU A 7 4.68 -26.05 2.84
N ARG A 8 5.97 -25.95 2.50
CA ARG A 8 6.70 -27.05 1.87
C ARG A 8 6.74 -28.31 2.75
N LYS A 9 6.94 -28.17 4.07
CA LYS A 9 6.92 -29.28 5.02
C LYS A 9 5.56 -29.97 5.08
N ARG A 10 4.47 -29.20 4.99
CA ARG A 10 3.10 -29.73 4.97
C ARG A 10 2.72 -30.43 3.67
N ASN A 11 3.29 -30.04 2.55
CA ASN A 11 2.96 -30.55 1.22
C ASN A 11 3.16 -32.07 1.04
N GLY A 12 3.88 -32.76 1.92
CA GLY A 12 4.07 -34.21 1.87
C GLY A 12 3.21 -34.98 2.88
N LYS A 13 2.33 -34.32 3.64
CA LYS A 13 1.52 -34.94 4.67
C LYS A 13 0.17 -35.40 4.12
N LEU A 14 -0.40 -36.45 4.72
CA LEU A 14 -1.80 -36.83 4.50
C LEU A 14 -2.66 -35.94 5.39
N LEU A 15 -3.34 -34.97 4.77
CA LEU A 15 -4.17 -34.01 5.48
C LEU A 15 -5.64 -34.46 5.44
N PHE A 16 -6.21 -34.74 6.63
CA PHE A 16 -7.64 -34.96 6.85
C PHE A 16 -8.23 -33.69 7.50
N THR A 17 -7.93 -32.53 6.93
CA THR A 17 -8.32 -31.20 7.41
C THR A 17 -8.92 -30.39 6.26
N THR A 18 -9.51 -29.26 6.57
CA THR A 18 -9.84 -28.25 5.55
C THR A 18 -8.53 -27.68 4.96
N PRO A 19 -8.55 -27.18 3.71
CA PRO A 19 -9.63 -27.20 2.73
C PRO A 19 -9.89 -28.58 2.12
N SER A 20 -11.16 -28.83 1.73
CA SER A 20 -11.60 -30.16 1.27
C SER A 20 -11.00 -30.63 -0.06
N HIS A 21 -10.32 -29.78 -0.81
CA HIS A 21 -9.57 -30.20 -2.02
C HIS A 21 -8.35 -31.08 -1.66
N SER A 22 -7.97 -31.18 -0.39
CA SER A 22 -6.92 -32.06 0.14
C SER A 22 -5.60 -31.98 -0.62
N GLN A 23 -5.26 -30.81 -1.17
CA GLN A 23 -4.08 -30.52 -1.99
C GLN A 23 -3.95 -31.36 -3.29
N LYS A 24 -4.98 -32.15 -3.64
CA LYS A 24 -4.97 -33.09 -4.77
C LYS A 24 -6.08 -32.85 -5.78
N PHE A 25 -7.20 -32.28 -5.38
CA PHE A 25 -8.32 -31.96 -6.26
C PHE A 25 -8.11 -30.58 -6.88
N PHE A 26 -8.04 -30.51 -8.20
CA PHE A 26 -7.76 -29.26 -8.93
C PHE A 26 -8.86 -29.02 -9.97
N ILE A 27 -9.57 -27.91 -9.81
CA ILE A 27 -10.52 -27.43 -10.84
C ILE A 27 -9.73 -26.79 -11.99
N PHE A 28 -8.66 -26.05 -11.67
CA PHE A 28 -7.78 -25.37 -12.63
C PHE A 28 -6.35 -25.94 -12.58
N ASN A 29 -5.97 -26.71 -13.56
CA ASN A 29 -4.67 -27.36 -13.60
C ASN A 29 -3.49 -26.37 -13.56
N LYS A 30 -3.66 -25.18 -14.18
CA LYS A 30 -2.64 -24.11 -14.15
C LYS A 30 -2.34 -23.58 -12.75
N PHE A 31 -3.28 -23.70 -11.81
CA PHE A 31 -3.13 -23.25 -10.43
C PHE A 31 -2.74 -24.35 -9.44
N ARG A 32 -2.33 -25.51 -9.94
CA ARG A 32 -1.97 -26.69 -9.12
C ARG A 32 -1.01 -26.37 -7.99
N GLN A 33 -0.02 -25.51 -8.21
CA GLN A 33 0.96 -25.15 -7.16
C GLN A 33 0.31 -24.35 -6.02
N PHE A 34 -0.69 -23.52 -6.32
CA PHE A 34 -1.43 -22.79 -5.30
C PHE A 34 -2.18 -23.76 -4.38
N TYR A 35 -2.95 -24.68 -4.95
CA TYR A 35 -3.66 -25.71 -4.16
C TYR A 35 -2.74 -26.56 -3.26
N LYS A 36 -1.50 -26.80 -3.68
CA LYS A 36 -0.55 -27.54 -2.86
C LYS A 36 -0.16 -26.84 -1.56
N TYR A 37 -0.24 -25.54 -1.51
CA TYR A 37 0.14 -24.73 -0.34
C TYR A 37 -1.06 -24.16 0.39
N ASP A 38 -2.28 -24.41 -0.11
CA ASP A 38 -3.52 -23.98 0.53
C ASP A 38 -3.89 -24.95 1.65
N ILE A 39 -3.74 -24.47 2.87
CA ILE A 39 -3.99 -25.21 4.12
C ILE A 39 -4.75 -24.34 5.08
N SER A 40 -5.46 -24.93 6.04
CA SER A 40 -6.23 -24.16 7.05
C SER A 40 -5.36 -23.57 8.16
N GLU A 41 -4.29 -24.27 8.52
CA GLU A 41 -3.41 -23.92 9.65
C GLU A 41 -2.06 -24.61 9.54
N THR A 42 -1.04 -24.06 10.19
CA THR A 42 0.32 -24.60 10.14
C THR A 42 0.59 -25.66 11.21
N ASP A 43 -0.11 -25.61 12.32
CA ASP A 43 -0.02 -26.56 13.42
C ASP A 43 -1.34 -26.64 14.18
N ALA A 44 -1.82 -27.86 14.47
CA ALA A 44 -3.09 -28.08 15.17
C ALA A 44 -3.07 -27.65 16.64
N HIS A 45 -1.88 -27.64 17.29
CA HIS A 45 -1.73 -27.26 18.69
C HIS A 45 -1.52 -25.75 18.86
N ASN A 46 -0.88 -25.07 17.87
CA ASN A 46 -0.69 -23.64 17.86
C ASN A 46 -0.84 -23.08 16.43
N PRO A 47 -2.07 -22.96 15.93
CA PRO A 47 -2.35 -22.63 14.54
C PRO A 47 -1.77 -21.28 14.10
N GLN A 48 -1.67 -20.32 15.02
CA GLN A 48 -1.29 -18.93 14.75
C GLN A 48 0.22 -18.66 14.91
N GLU A 49 0.99 -19.54 15.56
CA GLU A 49 2.40 -19.28 15.92
C GLU A 49 3.26 -18.89 14.72
N ALA A 50 3.07 -19.56 13.60
CA ALA A 50 3.86 -19.30 12.39
C ALA A 50 3.61 -17.90 11.83
N LEU A 51 2.35 -17.45 11.84
CA LEU A 51 1.95 -16.13 11.41
C LEU A 51 2.49 -15.08 12.38
N GLU A 52 2.29 -15.25 13.68
CA GLU A 52 2.81 -14.33 14.70
C GLU A 52 4.33 -14.16 14.60
N ASN A 53 5.06 -15.25 14.38
CA ASN A 53 6.51 -15.21 14.20
C ASN A 53 6.92 -14.50 12.90
N ALA A 54 6.13 -14.62 11.81
CA ALA A 54 6.37 -13.89 10.58
C ALA A 54 6.11 -12.38 10.75
N GLU A 55 5.02 -12.02 11.43
CA GLU A 55 4.67 -10.64 11.76
C GLU A 55 5.71 -9.97 12.66
N LYS A 56 6.23 -10.68 13.68
CA LYS A 56 7.33 -10.19 14.54
C LYS A 56 8.60 -9.93 13.72
N ARG A 57 8.95 -10.82 12.76
CA ARG A 57 10.10 -10.58 11.88
C ARG A 57 9.88 -9.36 10.98
N ALA A 58 8.67 -9.19 10.45
CA ALA A 58 8.33 -8.02 9.67
C ALA A 58 8.41 -6.74 10.52
N ALA A 59 7.84 -6.73 11.73
CA ALA A 59 7.94 -5.61 12.65
C ALA A 59 9.39 -5.18 12.90
N ASN A 60 10.31 -6.13 13.08
CA ASN A 60 11.75 -5.85 13.23
C ASN A 60 12.36 -5.23 11.94
N ILE A 61 11.95 -5.68 10.74
CA ILE A 61 12.44 -5.11 9.48
C ILE A 61 11.97 -3.66 9.32
N TYR A 62 10.73 -3.38 9.66
CA TYR A 62 10.14 -2.04 9.54
C TYR A 62 10.45 -1.13 10.75
N GLY A 63 10.96 -1.68 11.86
CA GLY A 63 11.22 -0.93 13.11
C GLY A 63 9.94 -0.50 13.82
N THR A 64 8.87 -1.29 13.74
CA THR A 64 7.55 -1.00 14.32
C THR A 64 7.30 -1.82 15.59
N ILE A 65 6.38 -1.38 16.44
CA ILE A 65 5.94 -2.17 17.61
C ILE A 65 5.26 -3.45 17.13
N ASN A 66 4.32 -3.32 16.20
CA ASN A 66 3.66 -4.46 15.55
C ASN A 66 3.50 -4.22 14.05
N THR A 67 3.54 -5.30 13.28
CA THR A 67 3.19 -5.31 11.85
C THR A 67 2.29 -6.51 11.59
N HIS A 68 1.09 -6.27 11.09
CA HIS A 68 0.10 -7.31 10.79
C HIS A 68 -0.03 -7.55 9.29
N PHE A 69 -0.11 -8.81 8.90
CA PHE A 69 -0.30 -9.23 7.51
C PHE A 69 -1.79 -9.22 7.15
N LEU A 70 -2.11 -8.58 6.04
CA LEU A 70 -3.48 -8.43 5.57
C LEU A 70 -3.65 -9.13 4.22
N THR A 71 -4.63 -10.04 4.15
CA THR A 71 -4.99 -10.76 2.92
C THR A 71 -6.30 -10.25 2.31
N ASN A 72 -6.83 -9.15 2.83
CA ASN A 72 -8.06 -8.51 2.39
C ASN A 72 -7.86 -7.01 2.04
N GLY A 73 -6.65 -6.69 1.58
CA GLY A 73 -6.26 -5.34 1.14
C GLY A 73 -6.04 -4.35 2.28
N SER A 74 -5.54 -3.17 1.93
CA SER A 74 -5.38 -2.04 2.85
C SER A 74 -6.72 -1.57 3.47
N THR A 75 -7.83 -1.83 2.80
CA THR A 75 -9.17 -1.54 3.34
C THR A 75 -9.36 -2.15 4.73
N SER A 76 -8.99 -3.42 4.93
CA SER A 76 -9.08 -4.06 6.25
C SER A 76 -8.13 -3.43 7.27
N GLY A 77 -6.95 -2.98 6.84
CA GLY A 77 -6.02 -2.25 7.70
C GLY A 77 -6.56 -0.90 8.19
N ILE A 78 -7.18 -0.13 7.29
CA ILE A 78 -7.84 1.14 7.64
C ILE A 78 -8.99 0.90 8.63
N ILE A 79 -9.85 -0.09 8.38
CA ILE A 79 -10.94 -0.45 9.28
C ILE A 79 -10.39 -0.85 10.65
N ALA A 80 -9.38 -1.73 10.71
CA ALA A 80 -8.78 -2.17 11.95
C ALA A 80 -8.14 -1.00 12.73
N ALA A 81 -7.42 -0.09 12.06
CA ALA A 81 -6.82 1.06 12.70
C ALA A 81 -7.87 1.98 13.34
N VAL A 82 -8.95 2.28 12.62
CA VAL A 82 -10.04 3.12 13.13
C VAL A 82 -10.77 2.45 14.30
N LEU A 83 -11.12 1.17 14.18
CA LEU A 83 -11.75 0.40 15.27
C LEU A 83 -10.87 0.31 16.52
N SER A 84 -9.54 0.32 16.35
CA SER A 84 -8.59 0.24 17.47
C SER A 84 -8.48 1.54 18.26
N CYS A 85 -8.72 2.69 17.62
CA CYS A 85 -8.49 4.00 18.26
C CYS A 85 -9.74 4.86 18.44
N SER A 86 -10.90 4.43 17.92
CA SER A 86 -12.15 5.20 18.00
C SER A 86 -13.34 4.30 18.35
N LYS A 87 -14.39 4.90 18.89
CA LYS A 87 -15.62 4.25 19.32
C LYS A 87 -16.83 5.15 19.03
N GLN A 88 -18.01 4.65 19.35
CA GLN A 88 -19.25 5.43 19.26
C GLN A 88 -19.15 6.78 19.98
N GLY A 89 -19.53 7.84 19.30
CA GLY A 89 -19.48 9.23 19.76
C GLY A 89 -18.16 9.97 19.51
N ASP A 90 -17.08 9.26 19.15
CA ASP A 90 -15.83 9.91 18.73
C ASP A 90 -15.98 10.56 17.35
N LYS A 91 -15.11 11.53 17.05
CA LYS A 91 -14.99 12.19 15.75
C LYS A 91 -13.69 11.80 15.10
N VAL A 92 -13.74 11.42 13.82
CA VAL A 92 -12.56 11.08 13.01
C VAL A 92 -12.49 12.01 11.81
N LEU A 93 -11.36 12.69 11.65
CA LEU A 93 -11.13 13.64 10.57
C LEU A 93 -10.59 12.91 9.35
N ILE A 94 -11.24 13.06 8.20
CA ILE A 94 -10.88 12.40 6.93
C ILE A 94 -10.92 13.42 5.78
N TRP A 95 -10.12 13.21 4.75
CA TRP A 95 -10.21 14.00 3.52
C TRP A 95 -11.54 13.69 2.79
N GLU A 96 -12.25 14.73 2.32
CA GLU A 96 -13.56 14.59 1.67
C GLU A 96 -13.54 13.73 0.40
N ASN A 97 -12.40 13.69 -0.33
CA ASN A 97 -12.19 12.87 -1.52
C ASN A 97 -11.25 11.66 -1.26
N ALA A 98 -11.15 11.22 -0.01
CA ALA A 98 -10.40 10.02 0.33
C ALA A 98 -11.05 8.75 -0.26
N HIS A 99 -10.30 7.66 -0.26
CA HIS A 99 -10.86 6.36 -0.63
C HIS A 99 -12.10 6.04 0.26
N PRO A 100 -13.20 5.51 -0.30
CA PRO A 100 -14.45 5.26 0.45
C PRO A 100 -14.28 4.41 1.71
N CYS A 101 -13.23 3.59 1.80
CA CYS A 101 -12.96 2.78 2.99
C CYS A 101 -12.69 3.63 4.25
N HIS A 102 -12.25 4.89 4.13
CA HIS A 102 -12.02 5.77 5.27
C HIS A 102 -13.36 6.09 5.97
N GLU A 103 -14.32 6.58 5.21
CA GLU A 103 -15.65 6.89 5.75
C GLU A 103 -16.36 5.64 6.27
N ASN A 104 -16.26 4.53 5.53
CA ASN A 104 -16.84 3.24 5.94
C ASN A 104 -16.23 2.75 7.26
N ALA A 105 -14.91 2.88 7.45
CA ALA A 105 -14.26 2.52 8.70
C ALA A 105 -14.77 3.34 9.89
N VAL A 106 -14.94 4.65 9.71
CA VAL A 106 -15.47 5.55 10.73
C VAL A 106 -16.91 5.17 11.10
N LYS A 107 -17.76 4.90 10.10
CA LYS A 107 -19.14 4.46 10.32
C LYS A 107 -19.21 3.11 11.05
N LEU A 108 -18.35 2.14 10.68
CA LEU A 108 -18.27 0.84 11.35
C LEU A 108 -17.88 0.94 12.83
N ALA A 109 -17.05 1.93 13.19
CA ALA A 109 -16.69 2.21 14.58
C ALA A 109 -17.81 2.94 15.37
N GLY A 110 -18.93 3.28 14.73
CA GLY A 110 -19.98 4.12 15.33
C GLY A 110 -19.52 5.56 15.57
N ALA A 111 -18.38 5.96 15.02
CA ALA A 111 -17.85 7.31 15.11
C ALA A 111 -18.44 8.23 14.04
N THR A 112 -18.23 9.53 14.21
CA THR A 112 -18.73 10.56 13.27
C THR A 112 -17.60 11.02 12.34
N PRO A 113 -17.73 10.88 11.02
CA PRO A 113 -16.76 11.44 10.09
C PRO A 113 -16.86 12.96 10.07
N VAL A 114 -15.70 13.62 10.16
CA VAL A 114 -15.52 15.06 9.94
C VAL A 114 -14.61 15.21 8.72
N TYR A 115 -14.90 16.18 7.85
CA TYR A 115 -14.20 16.28 6.58
C TYR A 115 -13.30 17.51 6.53
N TYR A 116 -12.09 17.33 6.00
CA TYR A 116 -11.25 18.42 5.56
C TYR A 116 -11.10 18.43 4.04
N LYS A 117 -10.75 19.57 3.48
CA LYS A 117 -10.61 19.78 2.05
C LYS A 117 -9.16 19.99 1.68
N LEU A 118 -8.73 19.39 0.58
CA LEU A 118 -7.45 19.69 -0.03
C LEU A 118 -7.65 20.57 -1.27
N PRO A 119 -6.88 21.64 -1.41
CA PRO A 119 -6.85 22.38 -2.65
C PRO A 119 -6.32 21.50 -3.78
N PHE A 120 -6.72 21.78 -5.01
CA PHE A 120 -6.18 21.15 -6.20
C PHE A 120 -5.18 22.07 -6.88
N SER A 121 -4.06 21.51 -7.31
CA SER A 121 -3.11 22.20 -8.18
C SER A 121 -3.75 22.47 -9.53
N LYS A 122 -3.93 23.73 -9.88
CA LYS A 122 -4.45 24.12 -11.20
C LYS A 122 -3.50 23.69 -12.32
N ASP A 123 -2.22 23.66 -12.02
CA ASP A 123 -1.15 23.32 -12.97
C ASP A 123 -1.07 21.83 -13.31
N TRP A 124 -1.52 20.95 -12.39
CA TRP A 124 -1.46 19.50 -12.55
C TRP A 124 -2.81 18.80 -12.48
N GLY A 125 -3.85 19.48 -12.01
CA GLY A 125 -5.18 18.88 -11.80
C GLY A 125 -5.21 17.79 -10.72
N VAL A 126 -4.27 17.81 -9.76
CA VAL A 126 -4.13 16.81 -8.69
C VAL A 126 -4.30 17.46 -7.32
N PRO A 127 -4.71 16.71 -6.28
CA PRO A 127 -4.80 17.24 -4.93
C PRO A 127 -3.43 17.66 -4.40
N CYS A 128 -3.40 18.74 -3.62
CA CYS A 128 -2.21 19.16 -2.89
C CYS A 128 -1.98 18.28 -1.65
N LYS A 129 -0.80 18.40 -1.03
CA LYS A 129 -0.46 17.71 0.21
C LYS A 129 -1.35 18.20 1.38
N THR A 130 -1.59 17.30 2.33
CA THR A 130 -2.18 17.67 3.62
C THR A 130 -1.16 18.44 4.46
N THR A 131 -1.55 19.61 4.98
CA THR A 131 -0.74 20.39 5.90
C THR A 131 -1.52 20.69 7.19
N PRO A 132 -0.87 21.03 8.31
CA PRO A 132 -1.53 21.33 9.58
C PRO A 132 -2.60 22.42 9.47
N GLU A 133 -2.41 23.41 8.61
CA GLU A 133 -3.32 24.55 8.44
C GLU A 133 -4.66 24.14 7.77
N LEU A 134 -4.67 23.02 7.08
CA LEU A 134 -5.86 22.49 6.39
C LEU A 134 -6.73 21.61 7.29
N ILE A 135 -6.23 21.24 8.47
CA ILE A 135 -6.89 20.29 9.38
C ILE A 135 -7.22 20.96 10.74
N ASP A 136 -8.50 21.05 11.07
CA ASP A 136 -8.95 21.44 12.41
C ASP A 136 -9.10 20.16 13.28
N ILE A 137 -8.18 19.98 14.21
CA ILE A 137 -8.09 18.77 15.05
C ILE A 137 -8.81 18.95 16.40
N LYS A 138 -9.42 20.09 16.68
CA LYS A 138 -10.10 20.31 17.96
C LYS A 138 -11.25 19.32 18.18
N GLY A 139 -11.15 18.53 19.24
CA GLY A 139 -12.16 17.52 19.58
C GLY A 139 -12.18 16.30 18.64
N ILE A 140 -11.13 16.11 17.85
CA ILE A 140 -10.93 14.97 16.96
C ILE A 140 -10.18 13.85 17.70
N LYS A 141 -10.67 12.62 17.58
CA LYS A 141 -10.07 11.43 18.18
C LYS A 141 -8.95 10.84 17.30
N ALA A 142 -9.14 10.83 16.00
CA ALA A 142 -8.15 10.36 15.03
C ALA A 142 -8.24 11.15 13.72
N VAL A 143 -7.11 11.27 13.04
CA VAL A 143 -6.99 11.88 11.71
C VAL A 143 -6.51 10.82 10.74
N ILE A 144 -7.19 10.67 9.60
CA ILE A 144 -6.73 9.80 8.51
C ILE A 144 -6.18 10.66 7.38
N VAL A 145 -4.92 10.46 7.06
CA VAL A 145 -4.20 11.17 5.99
C VAL A 145 -3.81 10.18 4.91
N THR A 146 -4.10 10.50 3.65
CA THR A 146 -3.59 9.74 2.49
C THR A 146 -2.27 10.35 2.05
N SER A 147 -1.17 9.62 2.24
CA SER A 147 0.17 10.06 1.83
C SER A 147 1.04 8.84 1.47
N PRO A 148 1.49 8.73 0.20
CA PRO A 148 1.22 9.67 -0.89
C PRO A 148 -0.25 9.68 -1.32
N THR A 149 -0.68 10.77 -1.97
CA THR A 149 -1.93 10.74 -2.73
C THR A 149 -1.80 9.74 -3.89
N TYR A 150 -2.90 9.45 -4.55
CA TYR A 150 -2.88 8.52 -5.69
C TYR A 150 -1.87 8.95 -6.76
N GLU A 151 -1.74 10.24 -6.99
CA GLU A 151 -0.86 10.85 -7.97
C GLU A 151 0.59 11.06 -7.49
N GLY A 152 0.89 10.69 -6.24
CA GLY A 152 2.25 10.73 -5.69
C GLY A 152 2.63 12.03 -5.00
N ILE A 153 1.67 12.79 -4.49
CA ILE A 153 1.95 13.99 -3.68
C ILE A 153 2.10 13.57 -2.21
N VAL A 154 3.19 13.98 -1.58
CA VAL A 154 3.60 13.52 -0.24
C VAL A 154 3.43 14.63 0.80
N SER A 155 2.80 14.28 1.93
CA SER A 155 2.62 15.19 3.08
C SER A 155 3.77 15.05 4.08
N ASP A 156 4.03 16.11 4.87
CA ASP A 156 4.97 16.04 6.00
C ASP A 156 4.32 15.32 7.18
N ILE A 157 4.55 14.02 7.25
CA ILE A 157 3.94 13.17 8.29
C ILE A 157 4.49 13.48 9.68
N LYS A 158 5.74 13.94 9.82
CA LYS A 158 6.32 14.32 11.11
C LYS A 158 5.61 15.54 11.69
N GLU A 159 5.34 16.53 10.86
CA GLU A 159 4.64 17.72 11.29
C GLU A 159 3.19 17.42 11.65
N LEU A 160 2.49 16.64 10.82
CA LEU A 160 1.13 16.19 11.10
C LEU A 160 1.08 15.37 12.41
N LYS A 161 2.03 14.47 12.64
CA LYS A 161 2.11 13.69 13.88
C LYS A 161 2.25 14.59 15.09
N ARG A 162 3.15 15.59 15.04
CA ARG A 162 3.37 16.56 16.12
C ARG A 162 2.07 17.32 16.48
N VAL A 163 1.29 17.70 15.46
CA VAL A 163 0.03 18.40 15.69
C VAL A 163 -1.03 17.45 16.28
N CYS A 164 -1.09 16.21 15.82
CA CYS A 164 -1.98 15.18 16.38
C CYS A 164 -1.64 14.92 17.86
N GLU A 165 -0.38 14.73 18.20
CA GLU A 165 0.08 14.49 19.60
C GLU A 165 -0.30 15.65 20.53
N LYS A 166 -0.07 16.89 20.10
CA LYS A 166 -0.44 18.09 20.86
C LYS A 166 -1.94 18.15 21.17
N ASN A 167 -2.77 17.59 20.30
CA ASN A 167 -4.23 17.53 20.45
C ASN A 167 -4.74 16.18 20.99
N LYS A 168 -3.84 15.26 21.38
CA LYS A 168 -4.17 13.90 21.86
C LYS A 168 -5.01 13.10 20.85
N ALA A 169 -4.82 13.35 19.57
CA ALA A 169 -5.43 12.62 18.47
C ALA A 169 -4.46 11.57 17.90
N TYR A 170 -4.98 10.44 17.43
CA TYR A 170 -4.19 9.44 16.71
C TYR A 170 -4.01 9.85 15.26
N LEU A 171 -2.82 9.59 14.69
CA LEU A 171 -2.55 9.76 13.28
C LEU A 171 -2.56 8.39 12.58
N ILE A 172 -3.49 8.22 11.66
CA ILE A 172 -3.58 7.07 10.74
C ILE A 172 -3.13 7.52 9.36
N VAL A 173 -2.14 6.86 8.78
CA VAL A 173 -1.68 7.19 7.43
C VAL A 173 -2.03 6.05 6.47
N ASP A 174 -2.88 6.37 5.50
CA ASP A 174 -3.08 5.53 4.32
C ASP A 174 -1.89 5.74 3.36
N GLU A 175 -0.89 4.91 3.54
CA GLU A 175 0.32 4.83 2.71
C GLU A 175 0.21 3.67 1.71
N ALA A 176 -1.01 3.35 1.24
CA ALA A 176 -1.24 2.23 0.34
C ALA A 176 -0.36 2.26 -0.93
N HIS A 177 0.01 3.44 -1.40
CA HIS A 177 0.88 3.63 -2.56
C HIS A 177 2.37 3.80 -2.22
N GLY A 178 2.77 3.79 -0.95
CA GLY A 178 4.13 4.04 -0.49
C GLY A 178 4.89 2.81 0.03
N ALA A 179 4.44 1.58 -0.31
CA ALA A 179 5.02 0.35 0.26
C ALA A 179 6.51 0.11 -0.09
N LEU A 180 7.09 0.84 -1.02
CA LEU A 180 8.53 0.82 -1.31
C LEU A 180 9.36 1.81 -0.47
N TYR A 181 8.73 2.80 0.14
CA TYR A 181 9.43 3.89 0.84
C TYR A 181 10.40 3.40 1.93
N PRO A 182 10.07 2.40 2.77
CA PRO A 182 10.98 1.92 3.81
C PRO A 182 12.28 1.31 3.27
N PHE A 183 12.37 1.00 1.98
CA PHE A 183 13.48 0.23 1.41
C PHE A 183 14.47 1.07 0.58
N SER A 184 14.28 2.40 0.47
CA SER A 184 15.20 3.27 -0.27
C SER A 184 15.13 4.72 0.20
N GLU A 185 16.26 5.30 0.57
CA GLU A 185 16.40 6.73 0.92
C GLU A 185 16.18 7.68 -0.27
N LYS A 186 16.17 7.17 -1.50
CA LYS A 186 15.83 7.95 -2.70
C LYS A 186 14.32 8.11 -2.91
N LEU A 187 13.51 7.42 -2.14
CA LEU A 187 12.06 7.56 -2.11
C LEU A 187 11.64 8.48 -0.96
N PRO A 188 10.41 9.00 -0.98
CA PRO A 188 9.90 9.80 0.12
C PRO A 188 9.98 9.07 1.47
N GLN A 189 10.04 9.84 2.56
CA GLN A 189 10.06 9.27 3.89
C GLN A 189 8.75 8.53 4.16
N SER A 190 8.84 7.26 4.57
CA SER A 190 7.68 6.47 4.97
C SER A 190 7.08 6.96 6.30
N ALA A 191 5.76 6.82 6.43
CA ALA A 191 5.03 7.06 7.67
C ALA A 191 5.20 5.94 8.71
N VAL A 192 5.76 4.80 8.33
CA VAL A 192 5.79 3.55 9.12
C VAL A 192 6.34 3.72 10.53
N ASN A 193 7.36 4.57 10.73
CA ASN A 193 7.97 4.80 12.06
C ASN A 193 7.56 6.14 12.69
N ILE A 194 6.53 6.80 12.13
CA ILE A 194 6.13 8.15 12.54
C ILE A 194 4.69 8.17 13.03
N ALA A 195 3.76 7.63 12.20
CA ALA A 195 2.34 7.62 12.53
C ALA A 195 2.00 6.55 13.58
N ASP A 196 0.86 6.68 14.24
CA ASP A 196 0.35 5.66 15.16
C ASP A 196 -0.04 4.38 14.41
N PHE A 197 -0.65 4.56 13.26
CA PHE A 197 -1.00 3.48 12.34
C PHE A 197 -0.59 3.86 10.92
N THR A 198 0.06 2.94 10.21
CA THR A 198 0.38 3.10 8.78
C THR A 198 -0.08 1.88 8.02
N ILE A 199 -0.77 2.08 6.91
CA ILE A 199 -1.30 1.00 6.09
C ILE A 199 -0.66 1.03 4.71
N GLN A 200 -0.05 -0.08 4.29
CA GLN A 200 0.62 -0.21 2.99
C GLN A 200 0.03 -1.34 2.18
N SER A 201 -0.21 -1.12 0.88
CA SER A 201 -0.60 -2.17 -0.08
C SER A 201 0.63 -2.70 -0.80
N LEU A 202 1.00 -3.96 -0.56
CA LEU A 202 2.16 -4.57 -1.23
C LEU A 202 1.93 -4.78 -2.73
N HIS A 203 0.69 -5.07 -3.12
CA HIS A 203 0.33 -5.33 -4.51
C HIS A 203 0.42 -4.12 -5.45
N LYS A 204 0.39 -2.88 -4.93
CA LYS A 204 0.41 -1.68 -5.77
C LYS A 204 1.81 -1.37 -6.31
N THR A 205 2.81 -1.24 -5.45
CA THR A 205 4.17 -0.84 -5.84
C THR A 205 5.24 -1.86 -5.48
N ALA A 206 5.03 -2.66 -4.44
CA ALA A 206 6.02 -3.54 -3.86
C ALA A 206 6.10 -4.96 -4.47
N GLY A 207 5.24 -5.27 -5.46
CA GLY A 207 5.25 -6.55 -6.16
C GLY A 207 4.57 -7.71 -5.42
N GLY A 208 3.75 -7.42 -4.41
CA GLY A 208 2.93 -8.40 -3.73
C GLY A 208 1.78 -8.92 -4.60
N LEU A 209 1.21 -10.07 -4.22
CA LEU A 209 -0.01 -10.58 -4.83
C LEU A 209 -1.21 -9.71 -4.40
N ASN A 210 -2.18 -9.53 -5.28
CA ASN A 210 -3.44 -8.88 -4.93
C ASN A 210 -4.29 -9.84 -4.06
N PRO A 211 -4.88 -9.40 -2.93
CA PRO A 211 -4.87 -8.07 -2.32
C PRO A 211 -4.00 -7.97 -1.04
N THR A 212 -2.72 -8.32 -1.11
CA THR A 212 -1.82 -8.29 0.05
C THR A 212 -1.50 -6.87 0.53
N ALA A 213 -1.51 -6.69 1.87
CA ALA A 213 -1.22 -5.41 2.50
C ALA A 213 -0.62 -5.61 3.91
N LEU A 214 -0.21 -4.51 4.54
CA LEU A 214 0.32 -4.46 5.90
C LEU A 214 -0.38 -3.38 6.71
N LEU A 215 -0.59 -3.66 8.00
CA LEU A 215 -0.92 -2.68 9.02
C LEU A 215 0.25 -2.60 10.01
N HIS A 216 0.88 -1.45 10.08
CA HIS A 216 1.92 -1.13 11.06
C HIS A 216 1.32 -0.35 12.22
N VAL A 217 1.71 -0.69 13.45
CA VAL A 217 1.23 -0.07 14.68
C VAL A 217 2.44 0.42 15.50
N ASN A 218 2.45 1.70 15.85
CA ASN A 218 3.50 2.35 16.67
C ASN A 218 2.94 3.11 17.87
N CYS A 219 1.79 2.71 18.37
CA CYS A 219 1.21 3.25 19.60
C CYS A 219 0.89 2.13 20.59
N ASN A 220 0.44 2.50 21.79
CA ASN A 220 0.10 1.54 22.87
C ASN A 220 -1.21 0.77 22.64
N LEU A 221 -1.86 0.98 21.48
CA LEU A 221 -3.08 0.24 21.13
C LEU A 221 -2.73 -1.06 20.41
N SER A 222 -3.60 -2.06 20.59
CA SER A 222 -3.52 -3.33 19.86
C SER A 222 -4.57 -3.36 18.76
N ALA A 223 -4.17 -3.71 17.54
CA ALA A 223 -5.09 -3.93 16.43
C ALA A 223 -5.63 -5.38 16.38
N LYS A 224 -5.19 -6.28 17.26
CA LYS A 224 -5.54 -7.72 17.21
C LYS A 224 -7.05 -7.97 17.32
N GLU A 225 -7.73 -7.29 18.25
CA GLU A 225 -9.16 -7.43 18.45
C GLU A 225 -9.94 -6.96 17.21
N ALA A 226 -9.63 -5.76 16.71
CA ALA A 226 -10.24 -5.23 15.50
C ALA A 226 -10.00 -6.15 14.28
N LEU A 227 -8.78 -6.65 14.11
CA LEU A 227 -8.46 -7.60 13.05
C LEU A 227 -9.24 -8.92 13.19
N SER A 228 -9.45 -9.42 14.40
CA SER A 228 -10.22 -10.65 14.63
C SER A 228 -11.70 -10.50 14.26
N MET A 229 -12.25 -9.30 14.31
CA MET A 229 -13.65 -9.02 13.93
C MET A 229 -13.86 -8.96 12.42
N ILE A 230 -12.83 -8.61 11.65
CA ILE A 230 -12.95 -8.32 10.21
C ILE A 230 -12.26 -9.36 9.33
N ASN A 231 -11.29 -10.10 9.85
CA ASN A 231 -10.59 -11.13 9.12
C ASN A 231 -11.32 -12.48 9.20
N THR A 232 -11.16 -13.28 8.15
CA THR A 232 -11.59 -14.69 8.20
C THR A 232 -10.74 -15.49 9.20
N THR A 233 -11.33 -16.50 9.83
CA THR A 233 -10.63 -17.48 10.66
C THR A 233 -9.84 -18.51 9.85
N SER A 234 -10.04 -18.55 8.53
CA SER A 234 -9.35 -19.44 7.59
C SER A 234 -8.59 -18.63 6.53
N PRO A 235 -7.50 -17.92 6.92
CA PRO A 235 -6.77 -17.04 5.97
C PRO A 235 -6.04 -17.86 4.91
N SER A 236 -5.85 -17.28 3.73
CA SER A 236 -5.06 -17.89 2.66
C SER A 236 -3.57 -17.91 3.03
N TYR A 237 -3.05 -19.07 3.41
CA TYR A 237 -1.64 -19.23 3.72
C TYR A 237 -0.71 -18.98 2.53
N PRO A 238 -1.07 -19.28 1.28
CA PRO A 238 -0.29 -18.84 0.11
C PRO A 238 -0.11 -17.32 0.06
N LEU A 239 -1.16 -16.55 0.34
CA LEU A 239 -1.07 -15.07 0.40
C LEU A 239 -0.21 -14.61 1.57
N LEU A 240 -0.40 -15.15 2.78
CA LEU A 240 0.43 -14.84 3.94
C LEU A 240 1.93 -15.14 3.69
N ALA A 241 2.22 -16.29 3.09
CA ALA A 241 3.59 -16.66 2.73
C ALA A 241 4.18 -15.74 1.65
N SER A 242 3.35 -15.26 0.71
CA SER A 242 3.77 -14.31 -0.30
C SER A 242 4.11 -12.95 0.30
N ILE A 243 3.39 -12.48 1.33
CA ILE A 243 3.70 -11.27 2.08
C ILE A 243 5.08 -11.36 2.71
N GLU A 244 5.34 -12.42 3.49
CA GLU A 244 6.66 -12.63 4.13
C GLU A 244 7.79 -12.70 3.10
N ALA A 245 7.58 -13.44 2.01
CA ALA A 245 8.58 -13.56 0.94
C ALA A 245 8.87 -12.22 0.26
N ASN A 246 7.84 -11.42 0.03
CA ASN A 246 7.95 -10.10 -0.59
C ASN A 246 8.75 -9.14 0.30
N ILE A 247 8.42 -9.04 1.61
CA ILE A 247 9.15 -8.21 2.58
C ILE A 247 10.63 -8.62 2.64
N ASN A 248 10.91 -9.92 2.76
CA ASN A 248 12.27 -10.43 2.82
C ASN A 248 13.05 -10.13 1.53
N TYR A 249 12.40 -10.23 0.37
CA TYR A 249 13.00 -9.86 -0.91
C TYR A 249 13.35 -8.37 -0.96
N LEU A 250 12.41 -7.48 -0.62
CA LEU A 250 12.62 -6.03 -0.65
C LEU A 250 13.74 -5.60 0.31
N ASN A 251 13.84 -6.23 1.48
CA ASN A 251 14.91 -5.94 2.45
C ASN A 251 16.27 -6.55 2.07
N SER A 252 16.32 -7.46 1.11
CA SER A 252 17.58 -8.08 0.65
C SER A 252 18.40 -7.12 -0.22
N ALA A 253 19.72 -7.39 -0.34
CA ALA A 253 20.58 -6.65 -1.26
C ALA A 253 20.08 -6.67 -2.72
N LYS A 254 19.47 -7.80 -3.14
CA LYS A 254 18.88 -7.96 -4.48
C LYS A 254 17.64 -7.08 -4.65
N GLY A 255 16.77 -7.01 -3.64
CA GLY A 255 15.59 -6.15 -3.66
C GLY A 255 15.95 -4.66 -3.66
N LYS A 256 16.88 -4.26 -2.79
CA LYS A 256 17.38 -2.86 -2.73
C LYS A 256 18.03 -2.45 -4.06
N LYS A 257 18.84 -3.34 -4.66
CA LYS A 257 19.40 -3.09 -6.00
C LYS A 257 18.30 -2.94 -7.05
N LYS A 258 17.26 -3.78 -7.04
CA LYS A 258 16.14 -3.69 -7.99
C LYS A 258 15.40 -2.35 -7.87
N ILE A 259 15.18 -1.86 -6.64
CA ILE A 259 14.56 -0.54 -6.39
C ILE A 259 15.48 0.58 -6.88
N PHE A 260 16.78 0.50 -6.60
CA PHE A 260 17.76 1.46 -7.08
C PHE A 260 17.79 1.55 -8.61
N ASP A 261 17.85 0.39 -9.30
CA ASP A 261 17.85 0.33 -10.76
C ASP A 261 16.54 0.89 -11.36
N LEU A 262 15.39 0.62 -10.73
CA LEU A 262 14.10 1.20 -11.09
C LEU A 262 14.14 2.73 -11.04
N ILE A 263 14.56 3.30 -9.91
CA ILE A 263 14.63 4.74 -9.70
C ILE A 263 15.58 5.37 -10.73
N LYS A 264 16.77 4.82 -10.91
CA LYS A 264 17.76 5.28 -11.88
C LYS A 264 17.19 5.33 -13.31
N ASN A 265 16.50 4.28 -13.73
CA ASN A 265 15.93 4.23 -15.07
C ASN A 265 14.79 5.26 -15.26
N ILE A 266 14.03 5.57 -14.20
CA ILE A 266 13.01 6.63 -14.25
C ILE A 266 13.67 8.01 -14.28
N GLU A 267 14.74 8.24 -13.49
CA GLU A 267 15.54 9.46 -13.54
C GLU A 267 16.10 9.71 -14.96
N ASP A 268 16.60 8.66 -15.63
CA ASP A 268 17.09 8.73 -17.02
C ASP A 268 15.98 9.15 -18.00
N ILE A 269 14.75 8.69 -17.80
CA ILE A 269 13.58 9.13 -18.61
C ILE A 269 13.33 10.62 -18.37
N LYS A 270 13.20 11.03 -17.10
CA LYS A 270 12.91 12.43 -16.74
C LYS A 270 13.97 13.41 -17.30
N ASN A 271 15.25 13.00 -17.32
CA ASN A 271 16.35 13.84 -17.78
C ASN A 271 16.49 13.89 -19.31
N SER A 272 15.93 12.94 -20.04
CA SER A 272 16.13 12.81 -21.49
C SER A 272 14.91 13.10 -22.34
N VAL A 273 13.72 13.19 -21.74
CA VAL A 273 12.45 13.47 -22.44
C VAL A 273 12.07 14.92 -22.22
N ASN A 274 11.85 15.67 -23.32
CA ASN A 274 11.54 17.11 -23.30
C ASN A 274 10.14 17.41 -23.89
N THR A 275 9.44 16.40 -24.37
CA THR A 275 8.10 16.54 -24.97
C THR A 275 7.00 16.75 -23.93
N VAL A 276 7.24 16.27 -22.69
CA VAL A 276 6.33 16.37 -21.56
C VAL A 276 7.02 17.02 -20.36
N GLU A 277 6.23 17.58 -19.45
CA GLU A 277 6.68 18.01 -18.13
C GLU A 277 6.41 16.90 -17.11
N PHE A 278 7.29 16.77 -16.12
CA PHE A 278 7.19 15.78 -15.04
C PHE A 278 6.86 16.46 -13.72
N GLY A 279 5.92 15.90 -12.96
CA GLY A 279 5.50 16.39 -11.65
C GLY A 279 5.48 15.31 -10.58
N GLY A 280 4.93 15.66 -9.39
CA GLY A 280 4.80 14.77 -8.25
C GLY A 280 6.07 14.64 -7.40
N ASP A 281 5.89 14.18 -6.16
CA ASP A 281 6.98 14.00 -5.18
C ASP A 281 7.53 12.56 -5.20
N ASP A 282 6.72 11.59 -5.62
CA ASP A 282 7.08 10.17 -5.69
C ASP A 282 7.50 9.78 -7.10
N ILE A 283 8.78 9.50 -7.27
CA ILE A 283 9.35 9.13 -8.57
C ILE A 283 8.74 7.87 -9.18
N THR A 284 8.17 6.97 -8.37
CA THR A 284 7.49 5.75 -8.85
C THR A 284 6.14 6.05 -9.51
N LYS A 285 5.63 7.27 -9.35
CA LYS A 285 4.47 7.81 -10.04
C LYS A 285 4.94 8.81 -11.09
N ILE A 286 5.00 8.35 -12.33
CA ILE A 286 5.43 9.20 -13.44
C ILE A 286 4.22 10.05 -13.83
N LEU A 287 4.04 11.18 -13.12
CA LEU A 287 3.01 12.18 -13.42
C LEU A 287 3.54 13.08 -14.54
N ILE A 288 2.80 13.15 -15.64
CA ILE A 288 3.20 13.91 -16.85
C ILE A 288 2.06 14.78 -17.37
N LYS A 289 2.42 15.91 -17.98
CA LYS A 289 1.52 16.74 -18.78
C LYS A 289 2.22 17.16 -20.09
N HIS A 290 1.43 17.45 -21.10
CA HIS A 290 1.93 17.90 -22.41
C HIS A 290 1.47 19.33 -22.70
N LYS A 291 2.30 20.13 -23.38
CA LYS A 291 2.02 21.55 -23.64
C LYS A 291 0.80 21.83 -24.51
N LYS A 292 0.43 20.87 -25.39
CA LYS A 292 -0.63 21.05 -26.39
C LYS A 292 -1.79 20.07 -26.24
N LEU A 293 -1.62 18.98 -25.46
CA LEU A 293 -2.62 17.94 -25.26
C LEU A 293 -3.18 18.05 -23.85
N THR A 294 -4.46 17.87 -23.69
CA THR A 294 -5.08 17.60 -22.40
C THR A 294 -4.57 16.27 -21.83
N GLY A 295 -4.76 16.02 -20.54
CA GLY A 295 -4.42 14.72 -19.96
C GLY A 295 -5.14 13.57 -20.64
N TYR A 296 -6.42 13.74 -21.00
CA TYR A 296 -7.21 12.71 -21.70
C TYR A 296 -6.67 12.42 -23.12
N GLU A 297 -6.37 13.44 -23.90
CA GLU A 297 -5.76 13.27 -25.25
C GLU A 297 -4.38 12.63 -25.16
N LEU A 298 -3.58 12.98 -24.12
CA LEU A 298 -2.28 12.37 -23.88
C LEU A 298 -2.41 10.88 -23.53
N SER A 299 -3.34 10.51 -22.65
CA SER A 299 -3.64 9.13 -22.27
C SER A 299 -4.09 8.31 -23.49
N GLU A 300 -5.06 8.82 -24.27
CA GLU A 300 -5.57 8.16 -25.48
C GLU A 300 -4.44 7.94 -26.50
N LYS A 301 -3.61 8.95 -26.76
CA LYS A 301 -2.47 8.85 -27.66
C LYS A 301 -1.45 7.81 -27.21
N LEU A 302 -1.14 7.76 -25.90
CA LEU A 302 -0.25 6.75 -25.31
C LEU A 302 -0.81 5.34 -25.51
N PHE A 303 -2.11 5.18 -25.31
CA PHE A 303 -2.78 3.89 -25.45
C PHE A 303 -2.84 3.43 -26.90
N GLU A 304 -3.36 4.26 -27.82
CA GLU A 304 -3.63 3.88 -29.20
C GLU A 304 -2.35 3.77 -30.06
N GLU A 305 -1.43 4.73 -29.94
CA GLU A 305 -0.24 4.77 -30.80
C GLU A 305 0.94 3.97 -30.24
N PHE A 306 1.05 3.84 -28.91
CA PHE A 306 2.25 3.26 -28.26
C PHE A 306 1.95 2.02 -27.42
N ASN A 307 0.67 1.59 -27.29
CA ASN A 307 0.24 0.50 -26.39
C ASN A 307 0.75 0.70 -24.96
N VAL A 308 0.64 1.93 -24.44
CA VAL A 308 0.99 2.32 -23.07
C VAL A 308 -0.30 2.73 -22.37
N GLU A 309 -0.73 1.91 -21.41
CA GLU A 309 -1.88 2.18 -20.54
C GLU A 309 -1.39 2.89 -19.27
N ASP A 310 -2.00 4.03 -18.97
CA ASP A 310 -1.75 4.80 -17.74
C ASP A 310 -2.63 4.30 -16.60
N GLU A 311 -2.31 4.71 -15.38
CA GLU A 311 -3.03 4.31 -14.16
C GLU A 311 -4.16 5.29 -13.84
N LYS A 312 -3.96 6.58 -14.09
CA LYS A 312 -4.96 7.61 -13.78
C LYS A 312 -4.74 8.87 -14.59
N THR A 313 -5.84 9.40 -15.11
CA THR A 313 -5.83 10.60 -15.95
C THR A 313 -6.87 11.62 -15.46
N ASN A 314 -6.54 12.90 -15.60
CA ASN A 314 -7.44 14.04 -15.40
C ASN A 314 -7.36 14.98 -16.63
N ALA A 315 -8.06 16.10 -16.59
CA ALA A 315 -8.08 17.05 -17.73
C ALA A 315 -6.72 17.66 -18.06
N VAL A 316 -5.75 17.66 -17.14
CA VAL A 316 -4.45 18.35 -17.28
C VAL A 316 -3.30 17.37 -17.46
N SER A 317 -3.31 16.26 -16.70
CA SER A 317 -2.17 15.35 -16.59
C SER A 317 -2.61 13.89 -16.61
N THR A 318 -1.66 13.00 -16.90
CA THR A 318 -1.81 11.56 -16.71
C THR A 318 -0.68 10.99 -15.88
N MET A 319 -0.92 9.88 -15.20
CA MET A 319 0.01 9.24 -14.28
C MET A 319 0.21 7.77 -14.62
N LEU A 320 1.47 7.39 -14.77
CA LEU A 320 1.87 5.99 -14.97
C LEU A 320 2.49 5.45 -13.68
N LEU A 321 1.99 4.31 -13.23
CA LEU A 321 2.44 3.66 -11.99
C LEU A 321 3.60 2.71 -12.27
N CYS A 322 4.71 2.93 -11.56
CA CYS A 322 5.86 2.03 -11.54
C CYS A 322 5.98 1.34 -10.18
N GLY A 323 6.40 0.10 -10.20
CA GLY A 323 6.69 -0.68 -8.99
C GLY A 323 7.89 -1.58 -9.19
N VAL A 324 8.25 -2.37 -8.18
CA VAL A 324 9.42 -3.26 -8.22
C VAL A 324 9.38 -4.28 -9.37
N GLY A 325 8.18 -4.59 -9.88
CA GLY A 325 7.98 -5.45 -11.05
C GLY A 325 8.19 -4.75 -12.40
N THR A 326 8.33 -3.43 -12.43
CA THR A 326 8.60 -2.68 -13.68
C THR A 326 10.04 -2.95 -14.12
N ASP A 327 10.20 -3.54 -15.31
CA ASP A 327 11.50 -3.88 -15.86
C ASP A 327 12.07 -2.78 -16.78
N GLU A 328 13.34 -2.91 -17.13
CA GLU A 328 14.07 -1.96 -17.98
C GLU A 328 13.46 -1.88 -19.39
N ASN A 329 12.98 -2.99 -19.94
CA ASN A 329 12.40 -3.01 -21.28
C ASN A 329 11.07 -2.24 -21.31
N LYS A 330 10.25 -2.37 -20.27
CA LYS A 330 9.02 -1.59 -20.12
C LYS A 330 9.33 -0.09 -20.05
N LEU A 331 10.36 0.31 -19.30
CA LEU A 331 10.79 1.71 -19.21
C LEU A 331 11.42 2.25 -20.50
N LYS A 332 12.21 1.44 -21.23
CA LYS A 332 12.72 1.81 -22.56
C LYS A 332 11.60 2.06 -23.56
N ARG A 333 10.57 1.22 -23.57
CA ARG A 333 9.39 1.42 -24.42
C ARG A 333 8.64 2.70 -24.04
N LEU A 334 8.43 2.95 -22.75
CA LEU A 334 7.84 4.20 -22.27
C LEU A 334 8.66 5.42 -22.73
N LYS A 335 9.97 5.41 -22.52
CA LYS A 335 10.86 6.49 -22.99
C LYS A 335 10.71 6.75 -24.48
N HIS A 336 10.68 5.69 -25.29
CA HIS A 336 10.49 5.80 -26.74
C HIS A 336 9.14 6.43 -27.09
N ALA A 337 8.06 6.02 -26.41
CA ALA A 337 6.74 6.63 -26.59
C ALA A 337 6.74 8.11 -26.26
N LEU A 338 7.28 8.48 -25.09
CA LEU A 338 7.31 9.86 -24.64
C LEU A 338 8.14 10.76 -25.57
N CYS A 339 9.28 10.29 -26.10
CA CYS A 339 10.09 11.06 -27.04
C CYS A 339 9.40 11.34 -28.39
N ARG A 340 8.31 10.66 -28.71
CA ARG A 340 7.57 10.79 -29.97
C ARG A 340 6.24 11.54 -29.85
N LEU A 341 5.86 11.96 -28.65
CA LEU A 341 4.73 12.85 -28.42
C LEU A 341 4.98 14.23 -29.04
#